data_d567d6fcdef72d2e9b5be826bf923149
#
_entry.id   d567d6fcdef72d2e9b5be826bf923149
#
_cell.length_a   1.000
_cell.length_b   1.000
_cell.length_c   1.000
_cell.angle_alpha   90.00
_cell.angle_beta   90.00
_cell.angle_gamma   90.00
#
_symmetry.space_group_name_H-M   'P 1'
#
loop_
_entity.id
_entity.type
_entity.pdbx_description
1 polymer ?
#
loop_
_entity_poly.entity_id
_entity_poly.type
_entity_poly.pdbx_seq_one_letter_code
_entity_poly.pdbx_strand_id
1 'polypeptide(L)'
;MICSNTEDKYGPQAFAKIQELGLDFIEVCCNFDPDNEQFLANVKQTKKLVEDTGITIGSVGRWNLCANQGGVIVAEELDKNIRLMNAAAEVGCPVFVCGCNYDPSISRYKNYGVAIEYFTKITEEANKLGIKAAVYNCDWNNFVCHSQAWDFVLEEVPDLWIKYDSSHTYARTGGDNTYLEDLDKWLPRIAHIHIKGGCRINGRGIDDPPAGMDQLDWNTVFVLLYKHGYEGGLSIEPHSGVWTGELGEKGIKFTVDFIRRYLFR
;
A
#
# COMPACT_ATOMS: atom_id res chain seq x y z
N MET A 1 8.91 2.71 4.85
CA MET A 1 8.39 1.85 5.96
C MET A 1 7.12 2.44 6.51
N ILE A 2 6.17 1.61 6.89
CA ILE A 2 4.96 2.04 7.61
C ILE A 2 5.31 2.25 9.09
N CYS A 3 5.12 3.46 9.59
CA CYS A 3 5.32 3.80 11.01
C CYS A 3 3.99 3.75 11.77
N SER A 4 3.33 2.57 11.79
CA SER A 4 1.99 2.42 12.40
C SER A 4 1.98 2.41 13.93
N ASN A 5 3.12 2.16 14.58
CA ASN A 5 3.21 1.92 16.03
C ASN A 5 3.85 3.07 16.81
N THR A 6 4.08 4.22 16.22
CA THR A 6 4.54 5.42 16.90
C THR A 6 3.36 6.34 17.19
N GLU A 7 3.31 6.98 18.36
CA GLU A 7 2.32 8.02 18.66
C GLU A 7 2.37 9.17 17.64
N ASP A 8 3.47 9.28 16.92
CA ASP A 8 3.79 10.30 15.91
C ASP A 8 4.10 9.61 14.57
N LYS A 9 3.06 9.13 13.88
CA LYS A 9 3.15 8.29 12.66
C LYS A 9 3.92 8.94 11.49
N TYR A 10 4.00 10.25 11.44
CA TYR A 10 4.62 11.03 10.35
C TYR A 10 5.24 12.35 10.83
N GLY A 11 5.48 12.47 12.12
CA GLY A 11 6.18 13.59 12.74
C GLY A 11 7.65 13.27 13.06
N PRO A 12 8.31 14.08 13.89
CA PRO A 12 9.76 14.02 14.13
C PRO A 12 10.28 12.65 14.55
N GLN A 13 9.53 11.89 15.36
CA GLN A 13 9.98 10.57 15.83
C GLN A 13 9.99 9.55 14.70
N ALA A 14 8.97 9.56 13.82
CA ALA A 14 8.93 8.68 12.66
C ALA A 14 10.10 8.97 11.72
N PHE A 15 10.39 10.24 11.43
CA PHE A 15 11.52 10.64 10.59
C PHE A 15 12.87 10.22 11.20
N ALA A 16 13.07 10.42 12.51
CA ALA A 16 14.26 9.98 13.21
C ALA A 16 14.44 8.45 13.12
N LYS A 17 13.36 7.68 13.24
CA LYS A 17 13.38 6.22 13.12
C LYS A 17 13.79 5.76 11.72
N ILE A 18 13.25 6.39 10.67
CA ILE A 18 13.60 6.10 9.28
C ILE A 18 15.08 6.40 9.04
N GLN A 19 15.57 7.52 9.56
CA GLN A 19 16.98 7.90 9.45
C GLN A 19 17.91 6.92 10.18
N GLU A 20 17.54 6.48 11.40
CA GLU A 20 18.29 5.47 12.16
C GLU A 20 18.43 4.14 11.39
N LEU A 21 17.34 3.73 10.71
CA LEU A 21 17.32 2.51 9.89
C LEU A 21 18.00 2.69 8.53
N GLY A 22 18.38 3.93 8.17
CA GLY A 22 18.95 4.27 6.86
C GLY A 22 17.98 4.01 5.72
N LEU A 23 16.68 4.26 5.92
CA LEU A 23 15.63 4.13 4.92
C LEU A 23 15.32 5.49 4.30
N ASP A 24 14.66 5.49 3.13
CA ASP A 24 14.52 6.69 2.29
C ASP A 24 13.16 7.37 2.44
N PHE A 25 12.13 6.64 2.92
CA PHE A 25 10.77 7.18 2.99
C PHE A 25 9.90 6.56 4.08
N ILE A 26 8.84 7.30 4.42
CA ILE A 26 7.73 6.90 5.29
C ILE A 26 6.51 6.59 4.41
N GLU A 27 5.73 5.58 4.78
CA GLU A 27 4.38 5.36 4.29
C GLU A 27 3.37 5.79 5.35
N VAL A 28 2.40 6.62 4.96
CA VAL A 28 1.37 7.18 5.84
C VAL A 28 0.06 6.41 5.68
N CYS A 29 -0.44 5.85 6.78
CA CYS A 29 -1.73 5.15 6.84
C CYS A 29 -2.79 6.01 7.53
N CYS A 30 -3.84 6.37 6.79
CA CYS A 30 -4.97 7.18 7.24
C CYS A 30 -6.26 6.34 7.28
N ASN A 31 -6.31 5.30 8.13
CA ASN A 31 -7.40 4.33 8.12
C ASN A 31 -8.66 4.79 8.87
N PHE A 32 -8.53 5.70 9.81
CA PHE A 32 -9.64 6.17 10.63
C PHE A 32 -9.72 7.70 10.59
N ASP A 33 -10.91 8.26 10.82
CA ASP A 33 -11.11 9.70 10.76
C ASP A 33 -10.16 10.52 11.65
N PRO A 34 -9.81 10.09 12.88
CA PRO A 34 -8.78 10.78 13.66
C PRO A 34 -7.40 10.82 12.98
N ASP A 35 -7.01 9.73 12.28
CA ASP A 35 -5.74 9.68 11.54
C ASP A 35 -5.76 10.64 10.34
N ASN A 36 -6.91 10.70 9.63
CA ASN A 36 -7.11 11.61 8.50
C ASN A 36 -6.95 13.06 8.93
N GLU A 37 -7.67 13.48 9.96
CA GLU A 37 -7.65 14.85 10.47
C GLU A 37 -6.27 15.19 11.07
N GLN A 38 -5.62 14.24 11.72
CA GLN A 38 -4.27 14.44 12.25
C GLN A 38 -3.26 14.66 11.11
N PHE A 39 -3.30 13.86 10.03
CA PHE A 39 -2.42 14.05 8.89
C PHE A 39 -2.67 15.40 8.22
N LEU A 40 -3.94 15.74 7.94
CA LEU A 40 -4.32 17.02 7.35
C LEU A 40 -3.86 18.23 8.18
N ALA A 41 -3.97 18.14 9.51
CA ALA A 41 -3.52 19.21 10.40
C ALA A 41 -1.98 19.40 10.42
N ASN A 42 -1.23 18.32 10.12
CA ASN A 42 0.24 18.31 10.22
C ASN A 42 0.97 18.42 8.87
N VAL A 43 0.26 18.59 7.74
CA VAL A 43 0.86 18.65 6.39
C VAL A 43 2.05 19.58 6.31
N LYS A 44 1.94 20.81 6.84
CA LYS A 44 3.03 21.82 6.82
C LYS A 44 4.25 21.38 7.62
N GLN A 45 4.04 20.74 8.77
CA GLN A 45 5.13 20.21 9.60
C GLN A 45 5.79 19.02 8.91
N THR A 46 5.00 18.10 8.35
CA THR A 46 5.50 16.94 7.60
C THR A 46 6.33 17.40 6.39
N LYS A 47 5.84 18.38 5.62
CA LYS A 47 6.57 18.97 4.50
C LYS A 47 7.93 19.56 4.94
N LYS A 48 7.94 20.30 6.04
CA LYS A 48 9.19 20.82 6.59
C LYS A 48 10.17 19.72 6.99
N LEU A 49 9.69 18.63 7.61
CA LEU A 49 10.53 17.47 7.96
C LEU A 49 11.11 16.78 6.72
N VAL A 50 10.32 16.64 5.64
CA VAL A 50 10.83 16.17 4.34
C VAL A 50 11.98 17.04 3.83
N GLU A 51 11.80 18.37 3.85
CA GLU A 51 12.81 19.34 3.40
C GLU A 51 14.08 19.30 4.28
N ASP A 52 13.92 19.23 5.60
CA ASP A 52 15.02 19.28 6.58
C ASP A 52 15.84 17.97 6.61
N THR A 53 15.22 16.82 6.34
CA THR A 53 15.85 15.50 6.51
C THR A 53 16.21 14.80 5.19
N GLY A 54 15.57 15.17 4.10
CA GLY A 54 15.63 14.45 2.82
C GLY A 54 14.87 13.13 2.77
N ILE A 55 14.25 12.70 3.89
CA ILE A 55 13.36 11.55 3.93
C ILE A 55 12.02 11.95 3.33
N THR A 56 11.50 11.14 2.38
CA THR A 56 10.27 11.48 1.66
C THR A 56 9.04 10.76 2.23
N ILE A 57 7.84 11.15 1.78
CA ILE A 57 6.63 10.36 1.95
C ILE A 57 6.45 9.52 0.67
N GLY A 58 6.59 8.19 0.79
CA GLY A 58 6.56 7.28 -0.37
C GLY A 58 5.15 6.95 -0.84
N SER A 59 4.20 6.84 0.10
CA SER A 59 2.78 6.70 -0.19
C SER A 59 1.93 7.24 0.95
N VAL A 60 0.71 7.66 0.62
CA VAL A 60 -0.38 7.95 1.57
C VAL A 60 -1.53 7.03 1.21
N GLY A 61 -2.06 6.27 2.17
CA GLY A 61 -3.10 5.30 1.89
C GLY A 61 -4.22 5.27 2.92
N ARG A 62 -5.40 4.87 2.44
CA ARG A 62 -6.60 4.67 3.25
C ARG A 62 -7.25 3.34 2.91
N TRP A 63 -7.28 2.40 3.88
CA TRP A 63 -7.82 1.04 3.73
C TRP A 63 -9.22 0.90 4.34
N ASN A 64 -9.52 1.59 5.43
CA ASN A 64 -10.84 1.55 6.07
C ASN A 64 -11.76 2.59 5.45
N LEU A 65 -12.50 2.19 4.41
CA LEU A 65 -13.42 3.07 3.68
C LEU A 65 -14.67 2.32 3.22
N CYS A 66 -15.74 3.06 2.96
CA CYS A 66 -16.98 2.56 2.37
C CYS A 66 -17.33 3.41 1.14
N ALA A 67 -16.64 3.16 0.02
CA ALA A 67 -16.83 3.93 -1.22
C ALA A 67 -18.15 3.63 -1.94
N ASN A 68 -18.70 2.41 -1.76
CA ASN A 68 -19.92 1.93 -2.41
C ASN A 68 -20.97 1.55 -1.38
N GLN A 69 -22.14 2.17 -1.46
CA GLN A 69 -23.32 1.84 -0.65
C GLN A 69 -24.56 1.78 -1.54
N GLY A 70 -25.19 0.62 -1.62
CA GLY A 70 -26.39 0.42 -2.42
C GLY A 70 -26.20 0.62 -3.93
N GLY A 71 -24.99 0.59 -4.44
CA GLY A 71 -24.67 0.87 -5.85
C GLY A 71 -24.44 2.35 -6.17
N VAL A 72 -24.20 3.16 -5.16
CA VAL A 72 -23.91 4.58 -5.28
C VAL A 72 -22.57 4.90 -4.59
N ILE A 73 -21.78 5.75 -5.22
CA ILE A 73 -20.56 6.29 -4.61
C ILE A 73 -20.92 7.13 -3.39
N VAL A 74 -20.34 6.82 -2.24
CA VAL A 74 -20.51 7.62 -1.01
C VAL A 74 -19.69 8.91 -1.15
N ALA A 75 -20.38 10.02 -1.36
CA ALA A 75 -19.74 11.31 -1.67
C ALA A 75 -18.77 11.77 -0.56
N GLU A 76 -19.13 11.55 0.71
CA GLU A 76 -18.25 11.88 1.85
C GLU A 76 -16.93 11.10 1.82
N GLU A 77 -16.97 9.80 1.46
CA GLU A 77 -15.78 8.98 1.37
C GLU A 77 -14.88 9.37 0.18
N LEU A 78 -15.48 9.75 -0.94
CA LEU A 78 -14.77 10.30 -2.08
C LEU A 78 -14.09 11.63 -1.70
N ASP A 79 -14.78 12.54 -1.04
CA ASP A 79 -14.24 13.82 -0.58
C ASP A 79 -13.06 13.65 0.39
N LYS A 80 -13.18 12.74 1.37
CA LYS A 80 -12.08 12.39 2.29
C LYS A 80 -10.83 11.96 1.52
N ASN A 81 -10.97 11.10 0.52
CA ASN A 81 -9.84 10.66 -0.29
C ASN A 81 -9.24 11.79 -1.14
N ILE A 82 -10.07 12.67 -1.70
CA ILE A 82 -9.59 13.85 -2.44
C ILE A 82 -8.81 14.80 -1.52
N ARG A 83 -9.30 15.06 -0.31
CA ARG A 83 -8.58 15.87 0.68
C ARG A 83 -7.22 15.27 1.05
N LEU A 84 -7.16 13.95 1.26
CA LEU A 84 -5.92 13.24 1.56
C LEU A 84 -4.95 13.24 0.36
N MET A 85 -5.45 13.10 -0.87
CA MET A 85 -4.63 13.21 -2.08
C MET A 85 -4.00 14.60 -2.23
N ASN A 86 -4.75 15.66 -1.96
CA ASN A 86 -4.22 17.02 -1.98
C ASN A 86 -3.10 17.20 -0.93
N ALA A 87 -3.32 16.69 0.29
CA ALA A 87 -2.30 16.69 1.34
C ALA A 87 -1.07 15.85 0.95
N ALA A 88 -1.26 14.69 0.34
CA ALA A 88 -0.18 13.85 -0.17
C ALA A 88 0.66 14.60 -1.22
N ALA A 89 0.02 15.23 -2.19
CA ALA A 89 0.71 16.04 -3.21
C ALA A 89 1.48 17.22 -2.59
N GLU A 90 0.91 17.89 -1.57
CA GLU A 90 1.57 19.03 -0.87
C GLU A 90 2.85 18.60 -0.16
N VAL A 91 2.94 17.38 0.38
CA VAL A 91 4.17 16.85 0.99
C VAL A 91 5.10 16.17 -0.02
N GLY A 92 4.81 16.21 -1.32
CA GLY A 92 5.61 15.61 -2.39
C GLY A 92 5.48 14.09 -2.49
N CYS A 93 4.40 13.50 -1.98
CA CYS A 93 4.15 12.07 -2.06
C CYS A 93 3.74 11.65 -3.49
N PRO A 94 4.37 10.62 -4.09
CA PRO A 94 4.10 10.24 -5.48
C PRO A 94 2.88 9.31 -5.65
N VAL A 95 2.40 8.67 -4.58
CA VAL A 95 1.38 7.62 -4.66
C VAL A 95 0.32 7.78 -3.58
N PHE A 96 -0.95 7.83 -4.01
CA PHE A 96 -2.11 7.71 -3.11
C PHE A 96 -2.76 6.33 -3.27
N VAL A 97 -3.07 5.67 -2.15
CA VAL A 97 -3.58 4.29 -2.13
C VAL A 97 -4.98 4.24 -1.53
N CYS A 98 -5.94 3.67 -2.26
CA CYS A 98 -7.29 3.42 -1.73
C CYS A 98 -7.91 2.16 -2.35
N GLY A 99 -9.07 1.75 -1.83
CA GLY A 99 -9.84 0.60 -2.33
C GLY A 99 -11.26 0.97 -2.69
N CYS A 100 -12.05 -0.03 -3.09
CA CYS A 100 -13.50 0.07 -3.23
C CYS A 100 -14.15 -1.18 -2.64
N ASN A 101 -15.04 -0.99 -1.66
CA ASN A 101 -15.72 -2.11 -0.98
C ASN A 101 -16.76 -2.77 -1.88
N TYR A 102 -16.98 -4.06 -1.67
CA TYR A 102 -18.10 -4.80 -2.25
C TYR A 102 -19.38 -4.55 -1.45
N ASP A 103 -20.49 -4.24 -2.14
CA ASP A 103 -21.80 -4.18 -1.52
C ASP A 103 -22.60 -5.44 -1.90
N PRO A 104 -22.94 -6.32 -0.93
CA PRO A 104 -23.70 -7.54 -1.21
C PRO A 104 -25.17 -7.32 -1.55
N SER A 105 -25.71 -6.13 -1.36
CA SER A 105 -27.10 -5.79 -1.68
C SER A 105 -27.35 -5.60 -3.17
N ILE A 106 -26.28 -5.50 -3.98
CA ILE A 106 -26.35 -5.32 -5.42
C ILE A 106 -25.58 -6.44 -6.16
N SER A 107 -25.85 -6.58 -7.46
CA SER A 107 -25.16 -7.58 -8.27
C SER A 107 -23.65 -7.28 -8.40
N ARG A 108 -22.86 -8.33 -8.66
CA ARG A 108 -21.42 -8.18 -8.94
C ARG A 108 -21.16 -7.19 -10.09
N TYR A 109 -21.95 -7.28 -11.15
CA TYR A 109 -21.86 -6.36 -12.28
C TYR A 109 -22.01 -4.89 -11.86
N LYS A 110 -22.99 -4.60 -11.01
CA LYS A 110 -23.18 -3.23 -10.47
C LYS A 110 -22.03 -2.79 -9.58
N ASN A 111 -21.47 -3.70 -8.76
CA ASN A 111 -20.28 -3.40 -7.96
C ASN A 111 -19.10 -2.98 -8.84
N TYR A 112 -18.83 -3.69 -9.95
CA TYR A 112 -17.77 -3.29 -10.89
C TYR A 112 -18.06 -1.94 -11.54
N GLY A 113 -19.30 -1.65 -11.93
CA GLY A 113 -19.67 -0.35 -12.46
C GLY A 113 -19.39 0.80 -11.49
N VAL A 114 -19.74 0.62 -10.21
CA VAL A 114 -19.43 1.62 -9.17
C VAL A 114 -17.92 1.75 -8.94
N ALA A 115 -17.18 0.65 -8.93
CA ALA A 115 -15.73 0.70 -8.77
C ALA A 115 -15.04 1.45 -9.94
N ILE A 116 -15.45 1.19 -11.17
CA ILE A 116 -14.95 1.89 -12.37
C ILE A 116 -15.24 3.39 -12.25
N GLU A 117 -16.48 3.78 -11.96
CA GLU A 117 -16.85 5.18 -11.78
C GLU A 117 -16.06 5.86 -10.65
N TYR A 118 -15.93 5.18 -9.51
CA TYR A 118 -15.19 5.67 -8.35
C TYR A 118 -13.70 5.88 -8.67
N PHE A 119 -13.03 4.86 -9.23
CA PHE A 119 -11.62 4.97 -9.57
C PHE A 119 -11.35 5.95 -10.72
N THR A 120 -12.29 6.14 -11.64
CA THR A 120 -12.20 7.22 -12.65
C THR A 120 -12.10 8.58 -11.98
N LYS A 121 -12.98 8.88 -11.01
CA LYS A 121 -12.93 10.15 -10.26
C LYS A 121 -11.64 10.31 -9.44
N ILE A 122 -11.18 9.23 -8.84
CA ILE A 122 -9.93 9.20 -8.06
C ILE A 122 -8.70 9.46 -8.96
N THR A 123 -8.64 8.81 -10.13
CA THR A 123 -7.51 8.99 -11.07
C THR A 123 -7.53 10.34 -11.75
N GLU A 124 -8.70 10.88 -12.08
CA GLU A 124 -8.84 12.25 -12.60
C GLU A 124 -8.28 13.29 -11.62
N GLU A 125 -8.53 13.14 -10.33
CA GLU A 125 -8.00 14.04 -9.32
C GLU A 125 -6.50 13.83 -9.11
N ALA A 126 -6.03 12.58 -9.03
CA ALA A 126 -4.61 12.26 -8.94
C ALA A 126 -3.80 12.84 -10.11
N ASN A 127 -4.32 12.75 -11.34
CA ASN A 127 -3.68 13.29 -12.54
C ASN A 127 -3.54 14.83 -12.48
N LYS A 128 -4.55 15.55 -11.96
CA LYS A 128 -4.45 17.01 -11.75
C LYS A 128 -3.34 17.37 -10.76
N LEU A 129 -3.11 16.52 -9.77
CA LEU A 129 -2.10 16.70 -8.73
C LEU A 129 -0.71 16.18 -9.13
N GLY A 130 -0.59 15.47 -10.26
CA GLY A 130 0.66 14.88 -10.73
C GLY A 130 1.13 13.68 -9.90
N ILE A 131 0.22 12.97 -9.20
CA ILE A 131 0.50 11.78 -8.42
C ILE A 131 -0.19 10.55 -9.00
N LYS A 132 0.23 9.36 -8.61
CA LYS A 132 -0.41 8.10 -9.01
C LYS A 132 -1.48 7.69 -8.00
N ALA A 133 -2.68 7.38 -8.46
CA ALA A 133 -3.68 6.69 -7.66
C ALA A 133 -3.51 5.17 -7.83
N ALA A 134 -3.48 4.43 -6.73
CA ALA A 134 -3.28 2.98 -6.74
C ALA A 134 -4.33 2.25 -5.91
N VAL A 135 -4.81 1.10 -6.44
CA VAL A 135 -5.65 0.17 -5.69
C VAL A 135 -4.77 -0.87 -5.01
N TYR A 136 -5.07 -1.23 -3.77
CA TYR A 136 -4.31 -2.24 -3.02
C TYR A 136 -4.86 -3.66 -3.22
N ASN A 137 -4.05 -4.70 -3.02
CA ASN A 137 -4.47 -6.11 -3.15
C ASN A 137 -4.85 -6.81 -1.84
N CYS A 138 -5.01 -6.08 -0.74
CA CYS A 138 -5.68 -6.56 0.45
C CYS A 138 -7.20 -6.58 0.23
N ASP A 139 -7.91 -7.55 0.79
CA ASP A 139 -9.37 -7.66 0.69
C ASP A 139 -10.13 -6.86 1.77
N TRP A 140 -9.42 -6.21 2.69
CA TRP A 140 -10.04 -5.35 3.68
C TRP A 140 -10.69 -4.13 3.04
N ASN A 141 -12.02 -4.09 3.05
CA ASN A 141 -12.84 -3.05 2.40
C ASN A 141 -12.50 -2.79 0.92
N ASN A 142 -12.01 -3.81 0.22
CA ASN A 142 -11.68 -3.71 -1.20
C ASN A 142 -11.93 -5.05 -1.91
N PHE A 143 -12.74 -5.05 -2.95
CA PHE A 143 -12.93 -6.24 -3.77
C PHE A 143 -12.13 -6.22 -5.09
N VAL A 144 -11.57 -5.08 -5.45
CA VAL A 144 -10.69 -4.92 -6.62
C VAL A 144 -9.24 -5.29 -6.21
N CYS A 145 -9.07 -6.50 -5.63
CA CYS A 145 -7.85 -6.89 -4.92
C CYS A 145 -7.13 -8.11 -5.51
N HIS A 146 -7.50 -8.55 -6.72
CA HIS A 146 -6.91 -9.71 -7.40
C HIS A 146 -6.89 -9.54 -8.91
N SER A 147 -6.07 -10.34 -9.58
CA SER A 147 -5.78 -10.23 -11.03
C SER A 147 -7.03 -10.16 -11.90
N GLN A 148 -8.04 -11.01 -11.66
CA GLN A 148 -9.28 -10.97 -12.44
C GLN A 148 -10.06 -9.65 -12.26
N ALA A 149 -10.07 -9.07 -11.06
CA ALA A 149 -10.73 -7.79 -10.84
C ALA A 149 -9.96 -6.65 -11.53
N TRP A 150 -8.63 -6.74 -11.54
CA TRP A 150 -7.79 -5.76 -12.23
C TRP A 150 -7.95 -5.84 -13.75
N ASP A 151 -8.10 -7.04 -14.33
CA ASP A 151 -8.38 -7.19 -15.76
C ASP A 151 -9.62 -6.38 -16.18
N PHE A 152 -10.69 -6.36 -15.36
CA PHE A 152 -11.90 -5.59 -15.65
C PHE A 152 -11.77 -4.09 -15.35
N VAL A 153 -11.20 -3.75 -14.20
CA VAL A 153 -11.22 -2.36 -13.73
C VAL A 153 -10.13 -1.53 -14.39
N LEU A 154 -8.92 -2.08 -14.59
CA LEU A 154 -7.81 -1.32 -15.16
C LEU A 154 -7.90 -1.20 -16.69
N GLU A 155 -8.71 -2.05 -17.36
CA GLU A 155 -9.05 -1.86 -18.76
C GLU A 155 -9.89 -0.58 -18.97
N GLU A 156 -10.86 -0.36 -18.08
CA GLU A 156 -11.75 0.80 -18.12
C GLU A 156 -11.16 2.07 -17.47
N VAL A 157 -10.19 1.89 -16.56
CA VAL A 157 -9.50 2.99 -15.85
C VAL A 157 -7.99 2.86 -16.07
N PRO A 158 -7.49 3.27 -17.25
CA PRO A 158 -6.10 3.06 -17.66
C PRO A 158 -5.08 3.81 -16.78
N ASP A 159 -5.47 4.85 -16.07
CA ASP A 159 -4.60 5.62 -15.18
C ASP A 159 -4.57 5.08 -13.74
N LEU A 160 -5.35 4.03 -13.43
CA LEU A 160 -5.30 3.38 -12.12
C LEU A 160 -4.07 2.47 -12.03
N TRP A 161 -3.29 2.63 -10.97
CA TRP A 161 -2.14 1.81 -10.63
C TRP A 161 -2.50 0.78 -9.56
N ILE A 162 -1.55 -0.10 -9.25
CA ILE A 162 -1.67 -1.11 -8.21
C ILE A 162 -0.64 -0.83 -7.11
N LYS A 163 -1.06 -0.92 -5.85
CA LYS A 163 -0.17 -1.13 -4.70
C LYS A 163 -0.19 -2.62 -4.39
N TYR A 164 0.96 -3.28 -4.50
CA TYR A 164 1.05 -4.73 -4.42
C TYR A 164 1.74 -5.21 -3.15
N ASP A 165 1.20 -6.26 -2.57
CA ASP A 165 1.77 -6.99 -1.44
C ASP A 165 1.65 -8.50 -1.73
N SER A 166 2.77 -9.16 -1.96
CA SER A 166 2.84 -10.58 -2.30
C SER A 166 2.19 -11.46 -1.22
N SER A 167 2.27 -11.07 0.05
CA SER A 167 1.73 -11.84 1.17
C SER A 167 0.20 -11.98 1.13
N HIS A 168 -0.51 -10.99 0.59
CA HIS A 168 -1.97 -11.05 0.45
C HIS A 168 -2.42 -12.08 -0.60
N THR A 169 -1.78 -12.10 -1.78
CA THR A 169 -2.06 -13.14 -2.78
C THR A 169 -1.65 -14.50 -2.27
N TYR A 170 -0.44 -14.63 -1.67
CA TYR A 170 0.03 -15.85 -1.03
C TYR A 170 -0.96 -16.37 0.04
N ALA A 171 -1.51 -15.49 0.86
CA ALA A 171 -2.51 -15.85 1.86
C ALA A 171 -3.82 -16.32 1.23
N ARG A 172 -4.32 -15.60 0.22
CA ARG A 172 -5.60 -15.91 -0.45
C ARG A 172 -5.58 -17.22 -1.20
N THR A 173 -4.45 -17.60 -1.77
CA THR A 173 -4.27 -18.85 -2.54
C THR A 173 -3.89 -20.07 -1.66
N GLY A 174 -3.77 -19.87 -0.35
CA GLY A 174 -3.40 -20.95 0.57
C GLY A 174 -1.89 -21.26 0.60
N GLY A 175 -1.07 -20.38 0.03
CA GLY A 175 0.39 -20.51 0.08
C GLY A 175 1.03 -21.03 -1.20
N ASP A 176 0.43 -20.79 -2.36
CA ASP A 176 1.02 -21.12 -3.66
C ASP A 176 1.78 -19.92 -4.27
N ASN A 177 2.33 -20.12 -5.48
CA ASN A 177 3.16 -19.13 -6.17
C ASN A 177 2.38 -18.19 -7.11
N THR A 178 1.05 -18.15 -7.05
CA THR A 178 0.22 -17.24 -7.87
C THR A 178 0.65 -15.77 -7.71
N TYR A 179 1.18 -15.40 -6.55
CA TYR A 179 1.69 -14.03 -6.33
C TYR A 179 2.85 -13.66 -7.26
N LEU A 180 3.65 -14.62 -7.72
CA LEU A 180 4.73 -14.38 -8.70
C LEU A 180 4.15 -14.20 -10.12
N GLU A 181 3.10 -14.95 -10.47
CA GLU A 181 2.40 -14.78 -11.74
C GLU A 181 1.70 -13.42 -11.80
N ASP A 182 1.00 -13.04 -10.71
CA ASP A 182 0.38 -11.73 -10.58
C ASP A 182 1.45 -10.63 -10.70
N LEU A 183 2.58 -10.79 -10.02
CA LEU A 183 3.67 -9.80 -10.04
C LEU A 183 4.24 -9.68 -11.46
N ASP A 184 4.58 -10.77 -12.14
CA ASP A 184 5.12 -10.74 -13.52
C ASP A 184 4.14 -10.07 -14.50
N LYS A 185 2.85 -10.36 -14.39
CA LYS A 185 1.81 -9.76 -15.26
C LYS A 185 1.62 -8.27 -15.00
N TRP A 186 1.58 -7.86 -13.73
CA TRP A 186 1.11 -6.53 -13.34
C TRP A 186 2.21 -5.52 -12.99
N LEU A 187 3.49 -5.94 -12.92
CA LEU A 187 4.61 -5.02 -12.62
C LEU A 187 4.61 -3.72 -13.43
N PRO A 188 4.25 -3.71 -14.73
CA PRO A 188 4.15 -2.47 -15.50
C PRO A 188 3.07 -1.49 -14.99
N ARG A 189 2.18 -1.95 -14.12
CA ARG A 189 1.08 -1.17 -13.52
C ARG A 189 1.20 -1.06 -11.99
N ILE A 190 2.28 -1.55 -11.38
CA ILE A 190 2.51 -1.47 -9.94
C ILE A 190 3.29 -0.19 -9.62
N ALA A 191 2.70 0.68 -8.79
CA ALA A 191 3.31 1.93 -8.35
C ALA A 191 4.06 1.81 -7.03
N HIS A 192 3.66 0.86 -6.17
CA HIS A 192 4.19 0.70 -4.82
C HIS A 192 4.10 -0.76 -4.36
N ILE A 193 5.13 -1.25 -3.66
CA ILE A 193 5.19 -2.64 -3.18
C ILE A 193 5.40 -2.66 -1.67
N HIS A 194 4.66 -3.55 -0.99
CA HIS A 194 4.94 -3.90 0.40
C HIS A 194 5.88 -5.08 0.52
N ILE A 195 6.83 -4.95 1.43
CA ILE A 195 7.70 -6.02 1.92
C ILE A 195 7.13 -6.50 3.24
N LYS A 196 6.35 -7.56 3.18
CA LYS A 196 5.72 -8.23 4.31
C LYS A 196 5.85 -9.73 4.14
N GLY A 197 6.31 -10.41 5.19
CA GLY A 197 6.43 -11.85 5.17
C GLY A 197 5.08 -12.56 5.26
N GLY A 198 5.07 -13.83 4.94
CA GLY A 198 3.92 -14.71 5.09
C GLY A 198 4.35 -16.14 5.40
N CYS A 199 3.82 -16.73 6.46
CA CYS A 199 4.10 -18.11 6.86
C CYS A 199 2.80 -18.90 7.00
N ARG A 200 2.74 -20.07 6.35
CA ARG A 200 1.54 -20.93 6.35
C ARG A 200 1.94 -22.40 6.54
N ILE A 201 1.06 -23.16 7.22
CA ILE A 201 1.18 -24.62 7.33
C ILE A 201 -0.15 -25.22 6.88
N ASN A 202 -0.11 -26.06 5.84
CA ASN A 202 -1.29 -26.69 5.23
C ASN A 202 -2.39 -25.64 4.89
N GLY A 203 -2.02 -24.53 4.25
CA GLY A 203 -2.94 -23.45 3.86
C GLY A 203 -3.37 -22.50 4.99
N ARG A 204 -3.13 -22.86 6.26
CA ARG A 204 -3.47 -22.04 7.42
C ARG A 204 -2.37 -21.03 7.71
N GLY A 205 -2.73 -19.74 7.83
CA GLY A 205 -1.82 -18.69 8.28
C GLY A 205 -1.28 -18.97 9.69
N ILE A 206 0.01 -18.82 9.86
CA ILE A 206 0.71 -19.00 11.14
C ILE A 206 1.14 -17.65 11.68
N ASP A 207 1.78 -16.83 10.83
CA ASP A 207 2.28 -15.51 11.19
C ASP A 207 2.66 -14.74 9.91
N ASP A 208 2.83 -13.43 10.04
CA ASP A 208 3.44 -12.55 9.04
C ASP A 208 4.84 -12.12 9.56
N PRO A 209 5.84 -13.02 9.56
CA PRO A 209 7.15 -12.76 10.14
C PRO A 209 7.96 -11.76 9.30
N PRO A 210 9.09 -11.26 9.80
CA PRO A 210 10.02 -10.46 9.01
C PRO A 210 10.36 -11.12 7.67
N ALA A 211 10.37 -10.36 6.58
CA ALA A 211 10.77 -10.87 5.27
C ALA A 211 12.18 -11.46 5.32
N GLY A 212 12.35 -12.66 4.76
CA GLY A 212 13.54 -13.49 4.88
C GLY A 212 13.50 -14.56 5.98
N MET A 213 12.48 -14.49 6.87
CA MET A 213 12.13 -15.57 7.80
C MET A 213 10.80 -16.23 7.43
N ASP A 214 10.28 -15.90 6.29
CA ASP A 214 8.99 -16.28 5.75
C ASP A 214 9.12 -17.31 4.62
N GLN A 215 8.03 -17.59 3.93
CA GLN A 215 7.95 -18.58 2.86
C GLN A 215 7.81 -17.97 1.46
N LEU A 216 7.85 -16.65 1.32
CA LEU A 216 7.83 -16.00 0.02
C LEU A 216 9.18 -16.16 -0.69
N ASP A 217 9.15 -16.44 -1.99
CA ASP A 217 10.37 -16.52 -2.82
C ASP A 217 10.85 -15.10 -3.20
N TRP A 218 11.52 -14.45 -2.29
CA TRP A 218 12.10 -13.12 -2.49
C TRP A 218 13.13 -13.08 -3.62
N ASN A 219 13.83 -14.21 -3.88
CA ASN A 219 14.77 -14.28 -5.01
C ASN A 219 14.02 -14.04 -6.32
N THR A 220 12.94 -14.79 -6.56
CA THR A 220 12.13 -14.64 -7.77
C THR A 220 11.41 -13.27 -7.79
N VAL A 221 10.91 -12.78 -6.66
CA VAL A 221 10.33 -11.42 -6.58
C VAL A 221 11.32 -10.39 -7.11
N PHE A 222 12.57 -10.35 -6.60
CA PHE A 222 13.57 -9.38 -7.04
C PHE A 222 14.02 -9.60 -8.49
N VAL A 223 14.12 -10.85 -8.96
CA VAL A 223 14.35 -11.13 -10.40
C VAL A 223 13.29 -10.46 -11.27
N LEU A 224 12.01 -10.55 -10.89
CA LEU A 224 10.92 -9.92 -11.61
C LEU A 224 11.00 -8.39 -11.55
N LEU A 225 11.31 -7.80 -10.38
CA LEU A 225 11.49 -6.36 -10.25
C LEU A 225 12.59 -5.84 -11.20
N TYR A 226 13.73 -6.52 -11.27
CA TYR A 226 14.81 -6.15 -12.22
C TYR A 226 14.44 -6.40 -13.68
N LYS A 227 13.78 -7.54 -13.98
CA LYS A 227 13.29 -7.87 -15.33
C LYS A 227 12.42 -6.76 -15.92
N HIS A 228 11.54 -6.19 -15.09
CA HIS A 228 10.59 -5.15 -15.52
C HIS A 228 11.10 -3.72 -15.27
N GLY A 229 12.31 -3.54 -14.73
CA GLY A 229 12.86 -2.22 -14.44
C GLY A 229 12.05 -1.43 -13.41
N TYR A 230 11.55 -2.10 -12.36
CA TYR A 230 10.76 -1.47 -11.32
C TYR A 230 11.58 -0.43 -10.54
N GLU A 231 11.07 0.79 -10.44
CA GLU A 231 11.70 1.92 -9.74
C GLU A 231 10.78 2.53 -8.65
N GLY A 232 9.65 1.87 -8.36
CA GLY A 232 8.72 2.29 -7.32
C GLY A 232 9.21 2.00 -5.90
N GLY A 233 8.46 2.46 -4.91
CA GLY A 233 8.79 2.27 -3.50
C GLY A 233 8.64 0.81 -3.04
N LEU A 234 9.59 0.36 -2.19
CA LEU A 234 9.54 -0.90 -1.46
C LEU A 234 9.35 -0.59 0.03
N SER A 235 8.14 -0.74 0.54
CA SER A 235 7.79 -0.35 1.92
C SER A 235 7.74 -1.56 2.84
N ILE A 236 8.53 -1.55 3.91
CA ILE A 236 8.48 -2.60 4.94
C ILE A 236 7.21 -2.40 5.77
N GLU A 237 6.35 -3.42 5.80
CA GLU A 237 5.14 -3.48 6.63
C GLU A 237 5.31 -4.51 7.75
N PRO A 238 5.62 -4.09 9.00
CA PRO A 238 5.56 -4.99 10.14
C PRO A 238 4.10 -5.28 10.49
N HIS A 239 3.65 -6.53 10.35
CA HIS A 239 2.23 -6.88 10.51
C HIS A 239 1.99 -8.10 11.42
N SER A 240 3.01 -8.62 12.07
CA SER A 240 2.90 -9.78 12.95
C SER A 240 2.40 -9.39 14.36
N GLY A 241 1.52 -10.19 14.92
CA GLY A 241 1.15 -10.11 16.33
C GLY A 241 2.22 -10.64 17.30
N VAL A 242 3.22 -11.36 16.80
CA VAL A 242 4.34 -11.92 17.57
C VAL A 242 5.55 -10.97 17.58
N TRP A 243 5.86 -10.39 16.41
CA TRP A 243 6.99 -9.48 16.22
C TRP A 243 6.63 -8.05 16.63
N THR A 244 6.49 -7.83 17.95
CA THR A 244 6.11 -6.55 18.54
C THR A 244 7.15 -6.07 19.55
N GLY A 245 7.11 -4.80 19.94
CA GLY A 245 8.04 -4.20 20.89
C GLY A 245 9.50 -4.39 20.45
N GLU A 246 10.40 -4.75 21.36
CA GLU A 246 11.83 -4.96 21.08
C GLU A 246 12.09 -6.05 20.02
N LEU A 247 11.27 -7.13 20.03
CA LEU A 247 11.36 -8.18 19.00
C LEU A 247 10.97 -7.64 17.62
N GLY A 248 9.93 -6.81 17.55
CA GLY A 248 9.51 -6.14 16.33
C GLY A 248 10.61 -5.25 15.75
N GLU A 249 11.29 -4.48 16.59
CA GLU A 249 12.44 -3.65 16.21
C GLU A 249 13.56 -4.49 15.57
N LYS A 250 13.90 -5.62 16.18
CA LYS A 250 14.89 -6.57 15.65
C LYS A 250 14.43 -7.17 14.31
N GLY A 251 13.13 -7.47 14.19
CA GLY A 251 12.53 -7.98 12.96
C GLY A 251 12.59 -6.99 11.80
N ILE A 252 12.29 -5.71 12.05
CA ILE A 252 12.41 -4.65 11.05
C ILE A 252 13.86 -4.54 10.57
N LYS A 253 14.82 -4.48 11.50
CA LYS A 253 16.25 -4.40 11.15
C LYS A 253 16.70 -5.61 10.35
N PHE A 254 16.25 -6.80 10.73
CA PHE A 254 16.54 -8.03 9.97
C PHE A 254 15.99 -7.94 8.54
N THR A 255 14.73 -7.47 8.37
CA THR A 255 14.12 -7.28 7.04
C THR A 255 14.92 -6.26 6.21
N VAL A 256 15.33 -5.13 6.79
CA VAL A 256 16.17 -4.14 6.11
C VAL A 256 17.48 -4.77 5.60
N ASP A 257 18.20 -5.48 6.46
CA ASP A 257 19.47 -6.12 6.12
C ASP A 257 19.28 -7.24 5.08
N PHE A 258 18.17 -7.98 5.14
CA PHE A 258 17.84 -9.02 4.18
C PHE A 258 17.56 -8.44 2.79
N ILE A 259 16.66 -7.44 2.69
CA ILE A 259 16.27 -6.84 1.42
C ILE A 259 17.41 -6.09 0.73
N ARG A 260 18.29 -5.44 1.50
CA ARG A 260 19.46 -4.75 0.95
C ARG A 260 20.39 -5.65 0.14
N ARG A 261 20.39 -6.96 0.38
CA ARG A 261 21.20 -7.93 -0.40
C ARG A 261 20.76 -8.03 -1.87
N TYR A 262 19.54 -7.63 -2.16
CA TYR A 262 18.95 -7.63 -3.51
C TYR A 262 18.99 -6.26 -4.20
N LEU A 263 19.42 -5.22 -3.51
CA LEU A 263 19.50 -3.87 -4.07
C LEU A 263 20.93 -3.62 -4.57
N PHE A 264 21.09 -3.69 -5.89
CA PHE A 264 22.40 -3.52 -6.55
C PHE A 264 22.63 -2.10 -7.09
N ARG A 265 21.77 -1.15 -6.72
CA ARG A 265 21.83 0.27 -7.13
C ARG A 265 22.04 1.16 -5.91
#